data_881c245537aa76cb2d74e4a19ac502d9
#
_entry.id   881c245537aa76cb2d74e4a19ac502d9
#
_cell.length_a   1.000
_cell.length_b   1.000
_cell.length_c   1.000
_cell.angle_alpha   90.00
_cell.angle_beta   90.00
_cell.angle_gamma   90.00
#
_symmetry.space_group_name_H-M   'P 1'
#
loop_
_entity.id
_entity.type
_entity.pdbx_description
1 polymer ?
#
loop_
_entity_poly.entity_id
_entity_poly.type
_entity_poly.pdbx_seq_one_letter_code
_entity_poly.pdbx_strand_id
1 'polypeptide(L)'
;MQNQNGKASGLLPLFLFVCLFVGSGLITGDFYSLPIVAAALAASVVSLAMNRKEKLSQKTEWFAKGAGHPDIMIMVMIFILAGAFSSAAKAMGAVESTVNLALSFVPGQFMVAGLFIIAAFISVSVGTSTGTIAALAPIAAGISAEIGVPAAYSVAAVVGGAMFGDNLSFISDTTIAAVRTQKTKMSDKFKTNFLIVLPAAVATVILLMVFSAGGHPGAQAGTYSWVKVLPYLGVLIFALLGFNVMAVIFGGIVLAGVIGISDGSLTLHTYLTAITEGIGGMSELIILSLLIGGMAEMMKRNGGIAFLLQFVSRRIRSKKGAEAGIAGLVSAANLATANNTIAIITAGPLAKDLSDRYGIDNRKSASILDIFSCAVQGLIPYGAQMLSAAQIAKISPISILPYSFYPILIGVCGICAIIFRLPRFTEKA
;
A
#
# COMPACT_ATOMS: atom_id res chain seq x y z
N MET A 1 -3.68 25.45 11.67
CA MET A 1 -2.56 24.66 12.23
C MET A 1 -1.86 25.52 13.27
N GLN A 2 -1.89 25.12 14.55
CA GLN A 2 -1.17 25.84 15.60
C GLN A 2 0.31 25.90 15.24
N ASN A 3 0.93 27.06 15.45
CA ASN A 3 2.37 27.35 15.28
C ASN A 3 3.22 26.41 16.17
N GLN A 4 3.32 25.14 15.82
CA GLN A 4 4.27 24.26 16.47
C GLN A 4 5.64 24.49 15.84
N ASN A 5 6.58 25.01 16.63
CA ASN A 5 7.98 25.05 16.24
C ASN A 5 8.44 23.62 15.92
N GLY A 6 8.83 23.37 14.67
CA GLY A 6 9.35 22.09 14.24
C GLY A 6 10.58 21.70 15.04
N LYS A 7 10.59 20.48 15.60
CA LYS A 7 11.69 19.94 16.40
C LYS A 7 12.18 18.63 15.78
N ALA A 8 13.44 18.59 15.37
CA ALA A 8 14.05 17.36 14.82
C ALA A 8 13.94 16.16 15.79
N SER A 9 14.02 16.42 17.10
CA SER A 9 13.86 15.38 18.13
C SER A 9 12.50 14.68 18.06
N GLY A 10 11.46 15.34 17.53
CA GLY A 10 10.16 14.71 17.33
C GLY A 10 10.15 13.52 16.35
N LEU A 11 11.20 13.35 15.54
CA LEU A 11 11.39 12.22 14.62
C LEU A 11 12.15 11.05 15.24
N LEU A 12 12.65 11.19 16.47
CA LEU A 12 13.44 10.17 17.14
C LEU A 12 12.74 8.79 17.18
N PRO A 13 11.42 8.69 17.44
CA PRO A 13 10.75 7.39 17.43
C PRO A 13 10.82 6.68 16.06
N LEU A 14 10.61 7.40 14.98
CA LEU A 14 10.74 6.85 13.63
C LEU A 14 12.16 6.41 13.34
N PHE A 15 13.14 7.25 13.66
CA PHE A 15 14.55 6.93 13.46
C PHE A 15 14.94 5.68 14.24
N LEU A 16 14.53 5.57 15.50
CA LEU A 16 14.77 4.40 16.33
C LEU A 16 14.12 3.15 15.73
N PHE A 17 12.85 3.24 15.31
CA PHE A 17 12.14 2.13 14.67
C PHE A 17 12.88 1.62 13.44
N VAL A 18 13.23 2.53 12.52
CA VAL A 18 13.95 2.16 11.29
C VAL A 18 15.34 1.59 11.59
N CYS A 19 16.09 2.20 12.51
CA CYS A 19 17.39 1.69 12.92
C CYS A 19 17.30 0.30 13.55
N LEU A 20 16.33 0.04 14.40
CA LEU A 20 16.14 -1.27 15.01
C LEU A 20 15.75 -2.31 13.97
N PHE A 21 14.74 -2.01 13.12
CA PHE A 21 14.24 -2.96 12.13
C PHE A 21 15.23 -3.21 10.99
N VAL A 22 15.66 -2.14 10.31
CA VAL A 22 16.58 -2.25 9.18
C VAL A 22 17.99 -2.57 9.65
N GLY A 23 18.45 -1.91 10.73
CA GLY A 23 19.79 -2.11 11.27
C GLY A 23 20.03 -3.53 11.75
N SER A 24 19.05 -4.14 12.46
CA SER A 24 19.17 -5.55 12.88
C SER A 24 19.29 -6.48 11.68
N GLY A 25 18.44 -6.29 10.66
CA GLY A 25 18.48 -7.10 9.45
C GLY A 25 19.80 -7.01 8.67
N LEU A 26 20.39 -5.80 8.60
CA LEU A 26 21.69 -5.60 7.95
C LEU A 26 22.86 -6.20 8.73
N ILE A 27 22.81 -6.16 10.08
CA ILE A 27 23.87 -6.69 10.95
C ILE A 27 23.83 -8.22 11.00
N THR A 28 22.64 -8.80 11.11
CA THR A 28 22.47 -10.26 11.25
C THR A 28 22.34 -11.00 9.93
N GLY A 29 22.07 -10.28 8.83
CA GLY A 29 21.71 -10.88 7.54
C GLY A 29 20.29 -11.47 7.51
N ASP A 30 19.56 -11.36 8.64
CA ASP A 30 18.20 -11.89 8.80
C ASP A 30 17.26 -10.81 9.34
N PHE A 31 16.30 -10.38 8.51
CA PHE A 31 15.29 -9.37 8.87
C PHE A 31 14.20 -9.88 9.82
N TYR A 32 14.20 -11.17 10.14
CA TYR A 32 13.34 -11.75 11.18
C TYR A 32 14.04 -11.88 12.53
N SER A 33 15.34 -11.57 12.61
CA SER A 33 16.11 -11.63 13.86
C SER A 33 15.53 -10.74 14.97
N LEU A 34 14.98 -9.57 14.59
CA LEU A 34 14.22 -8.70 15.47
C LEU A 34 12.78 -8.58 14.95
N PRO A 35 11.77 -9.09 15.67
CA PRO A 35 10.38 -8.94 15.29
C PRO A 35 10.01 -7.47 15.11
N ILE A 36 9.40 -7.12 13.97
CA ILE A 36 9.07 -5.71 13.62
C ILE A 36 8.15 -5.06 14.68
N VAL A 37 7.25 -5.86 15.31
CA VAL A 37 6.38 -5.37 16.38
C VAL A 37 7.20 -4.98 17.61
N ALA A 38 8.28 -5.70 17.95
CA ALA A 38 9.16 -5.36 19.05
C ALA A 38 9.89 -4.03 18.81
N ALA A 39 10.39 -3.80 17.57
CA ALA A 39 10.99 -2.54 17.18
C ALA A 39 9.97 -1.38 17.25
N ALA A 40 8.74 -1.59 16.77
CA ALA A 40 7.67 -0.61 16.84
C ALA A 40 7.23 -0.31 18.27
N LEU A 41 7.17 -1.34 19.14
CA LEU A 41 6.84 -1.17 20.56
C LEU A 41 7.93 -0.34 21.28
N ALA A 42 9.20 -0.65 21.08
CA ALA A 42 10.31 0.13 21.63
C ALA A 42 10.26 1.60 21.20
N ALA A 43 10.03 1.86 19.92
CA ALA A 43 9.87 3.22 19.38
C ALA A 43 8.63 3.93 19.94
N SER A 44 7.53 3.20 20.14
CA SER A 44 6.30 3.72 20.76
C SER A 44 6.53 4.13 22.22
N VAL A 45 7.24 3.33 23.00
CA VAL A 45 7.63 3.67 24.37
C VAL A 45 8.48 4.93 24.40
N VAL A 46 9.47 5.05 23.52
CA VAL A 46 10.28 6.28 23.39
C VAL A 46 9.40 7.48 23.02
N SER A 47 8.43 7.31 22.11
CA SER A 47 7.51 8.39 21.72
C SER A 47 6.70 8.94 22.91
N LEU A 48 6.24 8.03 23.82
CA LEU A 48 5.52 8.35 25.03
C LEU A 48 6.44 8.96 26.12
N ALA A 49 7.70 8.53 26.18
CA ALA A 49 8.69 9.07 27.13
C ALA A 49 9.13 10.51 26.77
N MET A 50 8.98 10.91 25.52
CA MET A 50 9.28 12.27 25.05
C MET A 50 8.29 13.29 25.64
N ASN A 51 8.61 14.60 25.47
CA ASN A 51 7.80 15.73 25.92
C ASN A 51 7.39 15.63 27.40
N ARG A 52 8.39 15.72 28.30
CA ARG A 52 8.23 15.61 29.75
C ARG A 52 7.29 16.65 30.39
N LYS A 53 6.89 17.68 29.64
CA LYS A 53 5.95 18.71 30.10
C LYS A 53 4.51 18.21 30.18
N GLU A 54 4.18 17.17 29.39
CA GLU A 54 2.83 16.64 29.32
C GLU A 54 2.68 15.43 30.22
N LYS A 55 1.50 15.27 30.82
CA LYS A 55 1.17 14.12 31.66
C LYS A 55 1.09 12.84 30.82
N LEU A 56 1.50 11.71 31.40
CA LEU A 56 1.46 10.42 30.72
C LEU A 56 0.04 10.06 30.25
N SER A 57 -0.98 10.35 31.05
CA SER A 57 -2.39 10.10 30.68
C SER A 57 -2.76 10.85 29.39
N GLN A 58 -2.37 12.12 29.25
CA GLN A 58 -2.63 12.89 28.04
C GLN A 58 -1.89 12.33 26.81
N LYS A 59 -0.64 11.89 26.99
CA LYS A 59 0.13 11.27 25.92
C LYS A 59 -0.46 9.93 25.48
N THR A 60 -0.97 9.14 26.44
CA THR A 60 -1.67 7.89 26.13
C THR A 60 -2.96 8.14 25.34
N GLU A 61 -3.73 9.18 25.68
CA GLU A 61 -4.92 9.57 24.90
C GLU A 61 -4.53 9.98 23.46
N TRP A 62 -3.46 10.75 23.29
CA TRP A 62 -2.98 11.13 21.96
C TRP A 62 -2.52 9.91 21.16
N PHE A 63 -1.79 9.00 21.79
CA PHE A 63 -1.36 7.76 21.17
C PHE A 63 -2.57 6.91 20.75
N ALA A 64 -3.54 6.73 21.64
CA ALA A 64 -4.77 6.01 21.36
C ALA A 64 -5.59 6.64 20.21
N LYS A 65 -5.63 8.00 20.15
CA LYS A 65 -6.27 8.72 19.05
C LYS A 65 -5.58 8.45 17.70
N GLY A 66 -4.25 8.36 17.68
CA GLY A 66 -3.49 8.01 16.48
C GLY A 66 -3.72 6.55 16.06
N ALA A 67 -3.66 5.62 17.00
CA ALA A 67 -3.96 4.21 16.78
C ALA A 67 -5.40 3.98 16.28
N GLY A 68 -6.37 4.70 16.83
CA GLY A 68 -7.79 4.66 16.44
C GLY A 68 -8.15 5.60 15.28
N HIS A 69 -7.18 6.12 14.52
CA HIS A 69 -7.48 6.92 13.34
C HIS A 69 -8.32 6.11 12.33
N PRO A 70 -9.39 6.70 11.73
CA PRO A 70 -10.27 5.97 10.82
C PRO A 70 -9.55 5.16 9.75
N ASP A 71 -8.52 5.72 9.10
CA ASP A 71 -7.74 5.01 8.07
C ASP A 71 -7.00 3.79 8.64
N ILE A 72 -6.47 3.89 9.86
CA ILE A 72 -5.82 2.77 10.54
C ILE A 72 -6.84 1.68 10.87
N MET A 73 -8.00 2.06 11.39
CA MET A 73 -9.06 1.11 11.73
C MET A 73 -9.64 0.40 10.51
N ILE A 74 -9.79 1.10 9.38
CA ILE A 74 -10.19 0.48 8.10
C ILE A 74 -9.15 -0.55 7.66
N MET A 75 -7.84 -0.24 7.74
CA MET A 75 -6.77 -1.20 7.42
C MET A 75 -6.83 -2.44 8.33
N VAL A 76 -7.03 -2.23 9.63
CA VAL A 76 -7.19 -3.34 10.61
C VAL A 76 -8.36 -4.24 10.23
N MET A 77 -9.52 -3.67 9.89
CA MET A 77 -10.68 -4.44 9.44
C MET A 77 -10.40 -5.21 8.15
N ILE A 78 -9.69 -4.60 7.20
CA ILE A 78 -9.29 -5.29 5.96
C ILE A 78 -8.35 -6.46 6.27
N PHE A 79 -7.37 -6.31 7.18
CA PHE A 79 -6.46 -7.40 7.55
C PHE A 79 -7.20 -8.57 8.21
N ILE A 80 -8.15 -8.29 9.12
CA ILE A 80 -9.00 -9.31 9.75
C ILE A 80 -9.77 -10.11 8.68
N LEU A 81 -10.47 -9.41 7.78
CA LEU A 81 -11.26 -10.05 6.74
C LEU A 81 -10.38 -10.78 5.71
N ALA A 82 -9.24 -10.20 5.33
CA ALA A 82 -8.32 -10.81 4.38
C ALA A 82 -7.70 -12.09 4.91
N GLY A 83 -7.30 -12.10 6.19
CA GLY A 83 -6.80 -13.31 6.85
C GLY A 83 -7.83 -14.42 6.86
N ALA A 84 -9.06 -14.10 7.28
CA ALA A 84 -10.18 -15.03 7.29
C ALA A 84 -10.48 -15.60 5.89
N PHE A 85 -10.56 -14.73 4.86
CA PHE A 85 -10.80 -15.12 3.49
C PHE A 85 -9.70 -16.01 2.93
N SER A 86 -8.44 -15.57 3.06
CA SER A 86 -7.27 -16.28 2.53
C SER A 86 -7.19 -17.71 3.09
N SER A 87 -7.37 -17.86 4.41
CA SER A 87 -7.30 -19.16 5.07
C SER A 87 -8.49 -20.05 4.72
N ALA A 88 -9.72 -19.53 4.71
CA ALA A 88 -10.91 -20.27 4.32
C ALA A 88 -10.86 -20.73 2.86
N ALA A 89 -10.48 -19.83 1.94
CA ALA A 89 -10.33 -20.12 0.52
C ALA A 89 -9.23 -21.15 0.26
N LYS A 90 -8.10 -21.08 0.98
CA LYS A 90 -7.03 -22.07 0.89
C LYS A 90 -7.48 -23.42 1.40
N ALA A 91 -8.16 -23.48 2.55
CA ALA A 91 -8.61 -24.72 3.16
C ALA A 91 -9.62 -25.50 2.27
N MET A 92 -10.44 -24.81 1.48
CA MET A 92 -11.34 -25.45 0.51
C MET A 92 -10.69 -25.79 -0.85
N GLY A 93 -9.41 -25.40 -1.08
CA GLY A 93 -8.70 -25.63 -2.34
C GLY A 93 -9.02 -24.60 -3.44
N ALA A 94 -9.56 -23.43 -3.08
CA ALA A 94 -9.91 -22.38 -4.04
C ALA A 94 -8.66 -21.73 -4.67
N VAL A 95 -7.57 -21.57 -3.92
CA VAL A 95 -6.32 -20.99 -4.42
C VAL A 95 -5.77 -21.87 -5.55
N GLU A 96 -5.60 -23.18 -5.28
CA GLU A 96 -5.08 -24.15 -6.24
C GLU A 96 -5.96 -24.22 -7.50
N SER A 97 -7.28 -24.33 -7.34
CA SER A 97 -8.21 -24.36 -8.47
C SER A 97 -8.16 -23.07 -9.31
N THR A 98 -8.00 -21.89 -8.65
CA THR A 98 -7.91 -20.60 -9.36
C THR A 98 -6.61 -20.48 -10.13
N VAL A 99 -5.49 -20.92 -9.56
CA VAL A 99 -4.18 -20.93 -10.22
C VAL A 99 -4.19 -21.86 -11.43
N ASN A 100 -4.69 -23.09 -11.28
CA ASN A 100 -4.77 -24.06 -12.38
C ASN A 100 -5.71 -23.59 -13.50
N LEU A 101 -6.85 -22.97 -13.16
CA LEU A 101 -7.71 -22.33 -14.14
C LEU A 101 -6.96 -21.23 -14.90
N ALA A 102 -6.26 -20.34 -14.21
CA ALA A 102 -5.51 -19.26 -14.84
C ALA A 102 -4.42 -19.80 -15.79
N LEU A 103 -3.66 -20.83 -15.36
CA LEU A 103 -2.64 -21.50 -16.18
C LEU A 103 -3.21 -22.22 -17.41
N SER A 104 -4.49 -22.63 -17.40
CA SER A 104 -5.12 -23.23 -18.57
C SER A 104 -5.40 -22.24 -19.71
N PHE A 105 -5.49 -20.94 -19.40
CA PHE A 105 -5.77 -19.88 -20.38
C PHE A 105 -4.58 -18.97 -20.69
N VAL A 106 -3.68 -18.77 -19.73
CA VAL A 106 -2.58 -17.81 -19.82
C VAL A 106 -1.25 -18.55 -19.71
N PRO A 107 -0.38 -18.46 -20.72
CA PRO A 107 0.96 -19.02 -20.61
C PRO A 107 1.72 -18.46 -19.40
N GLY A 108 2.46 -19.32 -18.69
CA GLY A 108 3.14 -18.98 -17.43
C GLY A 108 3.98 -17.70 -17.49
N GLN A 109 4.63 -17.45 -18.63
CA GLN A 109 5.45 -16.25 -18.86
C GLN A 109 4.66 -14.92 -18.80
N PHE A 110 3.34 -14.93 -19.00
CA PHE A 110 2.49 -13.74 -18.94
C PHE A 110 1.73 -13.59 -17.63
N MET A 111 1.79 -14.60 -16.76
CA MET A 111 0.98 -14.67 -15.53
C MET A 111 1.28 -13.49 -14.58
N VAL A 112 2.55 -13.16 -14.37
CA VAL A 112 2.94 -12.09 -13.44
C VAL A 112 2.54 -10.72 -13.99
N ALA A 113 2.67 -10.50 -15.29
CA ALA A 113 2.17 -9.28 -15.93
C ALA A 113 0.63 -9.21 -15.88
N GLY A 114 -0.05 -10.34 -16.05
CA GLY A 114 -1.50 -10.46 -15.88
C GLY A 114 -1.96 -10.10 -14.46
N LEU A 115 -1.24 -10.55 -13.44
CA LEU A 115 -1.51 -10.19 -12.05
C LEU A 115 -1.43 -8.66 -11.82
N PHE A 116 -0.42 -7.99 -12.38
CA PHE A 116 -0.30 -6.53 -12.33
C PHE A 116 -1.53 -5.85 -12.94
N ILE A 117 -1.93 -6.29 -14.15
CA ILE A 117 -3.08 -5.72 -14.88
C ILE A 117 -4.38 -5.93 -14.08
N ILE A 118 -4.63 -7.14 -13.59
CA ILE A 118 -5.83 -7.46 -12.80
C ILE A 118 -5.84 -6.62 -11.51
N ALA A 119 -4.73 -6.55 -10.80
CA ALA A 119 -4.60 -5.74 -9.59
C ALA A 119 -4.85 -4.26 -9.87
N ALA A 120 -4.37 -3.74 -11.00
CA ALA A 120 -4.60 -2.37 -11.44
C ALA A 120 -6.10 -2.10 -11.65
N PHE A 121 -6.81 -2.96 -12.39
CA PHE A 121 -8.24 -2.81 -12.63
C PHE A 121 -9.09 -2.90 -11.36
N ILE A 122 -8.80 -3.87 -10.49
CA ILE A 122 -9.51 -4.00 -9.21
C ILE A 122 -9.29 -2.76 -8.35
N SER A 123 -8.04 -2.32 -8.20
CA SER A 123 -7.71 -1.19 -7.36
C SER A 123 -8.33 0.12 -7.86
N VAL A 124 -8.36 0.35 -9.18
CA VAL A 124 -9.10 1.49 -9.77
C VAL A 124 -10.57 1.45 -9.41
N SER A 125 -11.19 0.25 -9.45
CA SER A 125 -12.64 0.06 -9.24
C SER A 125 -13.03 0.11 -7.76
N VAL A 126 -12.21 -0.46 -6.88
CA VAL A 126 -12.48 -0.53 -5.42
C VAL A 126 -11.98 0.73 -4.68
N GLY A 127 -10.93 1.37 -5.21
CA GLY A 127 -10.34 2.56 -4.61
C GLY A 127 -9.46 2.30 -3.38
N THR A 128 -8.96 1.06 -3.20
CA THR A 128 -8.04 0.73 -2.11
C THR A 128 -6.98 -0.29 -2.53
N SER A 129 -5.72 0.13 -2.44
CA SER A 129 -4.58 -0.76 -2.72
C SER A 129 -4.45 -1.88 -1.70
N THR A 130 -4.65 -1.60 -0.41
CA THR A 130 -4.56 -2.60 0.65
C THR A 130 -5.59 -3.72 0.46
N GLY A 131 -6.84 -3.37 0.12
CA GLY A 131 -7.89 -4.36 -0.16
C GLY A 131 -7.61 -5.21 -1.40
N THR A 132 -7.08 -4.59 -2.45
CA THR A 132 -6.67 -5.29 -3.68
C THR A 132 -5.55 -6.29 -3.41
N ILE A 133 -4.53 -5.89 -2.64
CA ILE A 133 -3.42 -6.77 -2.24
C ILE A 133 -3.95 -7.93 -1.41
N ALA A 134 -4.82 -7.66 -0.43
CA ALA A 134 -5.41 -8.66 0.41
C ALA A 134 -6.18 -9.75 -0.38
N ALA A 135 -6.85 -9.35 -1.45
CA ALA A 135 -7.60 -10.27 -2.32
C ALA A 135 -6.70 -11.08 -3.25
N LEU A 136 -5.64 -10.49 -3.81
CA LEU A 136 -4.83 -11.10 -4.88
C LEU A 136 -3.51 -11.71 -4.42
N ALA A 137 -2.94 -11.29 -3.30
CA ALA A 137 -1.65 -11.82 -2.85
C ALA A 137 -1.64 -13.35 -2.62
N PRO A 138 -2.71 -14.00 -2.13
CA PRO A 138 -2.76 -15.47 -2.04
C PRO A 138 -2.64 -16.14 -3.41
N ILE A 139 -3.31 -15.59 -4.43
CA ILE A 139 -3.26 -16.10 -5.81
C ILE A 139 -1.85 -15.89 -6.38
N ALA A 140 -1.26 -14.70 -6.16
CA ALA A 140 0.09 -14.39 -6.62
C ALA A 140 1.14 -15.35 -6.02
N ALA A 141 1.03 -15.67 -4.74
CA ALA A 141 1.89 -16.64 -4.07
C ALA A 141 1.70 -18.05 -4.63
N GLY A 142 0.46 -18.46 -4.91
CA GLY A 142 0.15 -19.75 -5.54
C GLY A 142 0.72 -19.84 -6.96
N ILE A 143 0.51 -18.82 -7.80
CA ILE A 143 1.07 -18.75 -9.16
C ILE A 143 2.60 -18.88 -9.13
N SER A 144 3.27 -18.18 -8.21
CA SER A 144 4.73 -18.25 -8.08
C SER A 144 5.24 -19.67 -7.87
N ALA A 145 4.57 -20.44 -7.02
CA ALA A 145 4.94 -21.82 -6.74
C ALA A 145 4.81 -22.71 -7.99
N GLU A 146 3.76 -22.51 -8.79
CA GLU A 146 3.48 -23.32 -9.98
C GLU A 146 4.40 -22.97 -11.17
N ILE A 147 4.68 -21.68 -11.38
CA ILE A 147 5.55 -21.26 -12.51
C ILE A 147 7.03 -21.19 -12.15
N GLY A 148 7.41 -21.51 -10.89
CA GLY A 148 8.80 -21.58 -10.45
C GLY A 148 9.52 -20.22 -10.35
N VAL A 149 8.78 -19.14 -10.05
CA VAL A 149 9.37 -17.81 -9.82
C VAL A 149 9.33 -17.44 -8.33
N PRO A 150 10.21 -16.53 -7.85
CA PRO A 150 10.14 -16.08 -6.47
C PRO A 150 8.77 -15.47 -6.11
N ALA A 151 8.19 -15.84 -4.95
CA ALA A 151 6.93 -15.28 -4.49
C ALA A 151 6.98 -13.74 -4.39
N ALA A 152 8.13 -13.19 -4.01
CA ALA A 152 8.38 -11.75 -3.96
C ALA A 152 8.13 -11.05 -5.30
N TYR A 153 8.43 -11.72 -6.42
CA TYR A 153 8.24 -11.18 -7.76
C TYR A 153 6.75 -11.04 -8.12
N SER A 154 5.95 -12.08 -7.89
CA SER A 154 4.52 -12.05 -8.21
C SER A 154 3.71 -11.14 -7.27
N VAL A 155 4.05 -11.13 -5.97
CA VAL A 155 3.39 -10.19 -5.04
C VAL A 155 3.80 -8.74 -5.30
N ALA A 156 5.03 -8.47 -5.75
CA ALA A 156 5.45 -7.13 -6.17
C ALA A 156 4.62 -6.62 -7.36
N ALA A 157 4.27 -7.49 -8.31
CA ALA A 157 3.38 -7.15 -9.40
C ALA A 157 1.98 -6.77 -8.91
N VAL A 158 1.43 -7.50 -7.93
CA VAL A 158 0.15 -7.16 -7.29
C VAL A 158 0.22 -5.82 -6.55
N VAL A 159 1.28 -5.59 -5.76
CA VAL A 159 1.50 -4.30 -5.08
C VAL A 159 1.60 -3.16 -6.10
N GLY A 160 2.37 -3.35 -7.18
CA GLY A 160 2.51 -2.35 -8.24
C GLY A 160 1.19 -2.03 -8.93
N GLY A 161 0.39 -3.04 -9.28
CA GLY A 161 -0.95 -2.86 -9.86
C GLY A 161 -1.91 -2.15 -8.90
N ALA A 162 -1.88 -2.53 -7.63
CA ALA A 162 -2.67 -1.88 -6.59
C ALA A 162 -2.30 -0.39 -6.42
N MET A 163 -1.02 -0.04 -6.47
CA MET A 163 -0.54 1.35 -6.43
C MET A 163 -0.95 2.13 -7.69
N PHE A 164 -0.94 1.48 -8.88
CA PHE A 164 -1.49 2.09 -10.11
C PHE A 164 -2.96 2.48 -9.91
N GLY A 165 -3.74 1.60 -9.28
CA GLY A 165 -5.13 1.87 -8.98
C GLY A 165 -5.32 3.09 -8.07
N ASP A 166 -4.55 3.21 -7.00
CA ASP A 166 -4.59 4.38 -6.11
C ASP A 166 -4.35 5.68 -6.88
N ASN A 167 -3.44 5.68 -7.87
CA ASN A 167 -3.15 6.86 -8.68
C ASN A 167 -4.28 7.25 -9.65
N LEU A 168 -5.06 6.30 -10.15
CA LEU A 168 -6.06 6.53 -11.19
C LEU A 168 -7.51 6.32 -10.75
N SER A 169 -7.76 5.83 -9.54
CA SER A 169 -9.12 5.69 -9.02
C SER A 169 -9.76 7.06 -8.75
N PHE A 170 -11.06 7.18 -9.05
CA PHE A 170 -11.87 8.34 -8.66
C PHE A 170 -12.34 8.29 -7.21
N ILE A 171 -12.29 7.13 -6.57
CA ILE A 171 -12.82 6.90 -5.23
C ILE A 171 -11.73 6.56 -4.20
N SER A 172 -10.47 6.50 -4.61
CA SER A 172 -9.34 6.27 -3.70
C SER A 172 -9.19 7.41 -2.70
N ASP A 173 -8.92 7.05 -1.45
CA ASP A 173 -8.69 8.01 -0.36
C ASP A 173 -7.54 8.97 -0.67
N THR A 174 -6.47 8.49 -1.32
CA THR A 174 -5.34 9.30 -1.77
C THR A 174 -5.75 10.34 -2.79
N THR A 175 -6.55 9.93 -3.78
CA THR A 175 -7.10 10.83 -4.80
C THR A 175 -8.01 11.88 -4.17
N ILE A 176 -8.92 11.47 -3.29
CA ILE A 176 -9.83 12.39 -2.59
C ILE A 176 -9.04 13.40 -1.76
N ALA A 177 -8.04 12.93 -1.01
CA ALA A 177 -7.18 13.79 -0.19
C ALA A 177 -6.40 14.81 -1.05
N ALA A 178 -5.78 14.36 -2.14
CA ALA A 178 -5.02 15.22 -3.05
C ALA A 178 -5.91 16.30 -3.70
N VAL A 179 -7.06 15.91 -4.22
CA VAL A 179 -8.01 16.82 -4.89
C VAL A 179 -8.58 17.85 -3.93
N ARG A 180 -9.00 17.42 -2.73
CA ARG A 180 -9.56 18.32 -1.72
C ARG A 180 -8.55 19.31 -1.18
N THR A 181 -7.34 18.86 -0.87
CA THR A 181 -6.27 19.74 -0.33
C THR A 181 -5.81 20.77 -1.35
N GLN A 182 -5.80 20.42 -2.65
CA GLN A 182 -5.38 21.31 -3.73
C GLN A 182 -6.54 22.07 -4.39
N LYS A 183 -7.78 21.86 -3.97
CA LYS A 183 -8.98 22.52 -4.50
C LYS A 183 -9.10 22.36 -6.03
N THR A 184 -8.92 21.15 -6.53
CA THR A 184 -9.05 20.80 -7.95
C THR A 184 -10.18 19.80 -8.18
N LYS A 185 -10.46 19.42 -9.45
CA LYS A 185 -11.48 18.43 -9.79
C LYS A 185 -10.86 17.05 -9.95
N MET A 186 -11.62 16.00 -9.58
CA MET A 186 -11.21 14.60 -9.75
C MET A 186 -10.82 14.28 -11.20
N SER A 187 -11.67 14.68 -12.16
CA SER A 187 -11.43 14.46 -13.59
C SER A 187 -10.14 15.11 -14.10
N ASP A 188 -9.79 16.28 -13.56
CA ASP A 188 -8.59 17.01 -13.97
C ASP A 188 -7.32 16.34 -13.39
N LYS A 189 -7.38 15.90 -12.14
CA LYS A 189 -6.31 15.11 -11.52
C LYS A 189 -6.12 13.79 -12.26
N PHE A 190 -7.21 13.09 -12.58
CA PHE A 190 -7.16 11.84 -13.35
C PHE A 190 -6.41 12.01 -14.67
N LYS A 191 -6.81 13.00 -15.48
CA LYS A 191 -6.17 13.28 -16.78
C LYS A 191 -4.68 13.60 -16.62
N THR A 192 -4.33 14.37 -15.58
CA THR A 192 -2.94 14.74 -15.32
C THR A 192 -2.12 13.51 -14.91
N ASN A 193 -2.66 12.69 -14.00
CA ASN A 193 -2.00 11.47 -13.56
C ASN A 193 -1.85 10.45 -14.68
N PHE A 194 -2.90 10.24 -15.49
CA PHE A 194 -2.89 9.26 -16.56
C PHE A 194 -1.69 9.44 -17.51
N LEU A 195 -1.36 10.69 -17.87
CA LEU A 195 -0.23 10.99 -18.74
C LEU A 195 1.14 10.64 -18.12
N ILE A 196 1.24 10.67 -16.77
CA ILE A 196 2.50 10.40 -16.06
C ILE A 196 2.60 8.93 -15.67
N VAL A 197 1.48 8.35 -15.27
CA VAL A 197 1.37 7.00 -14.70
C VAL A 197 1.38 5.92 -15.78
N LEU A 198 0.74 6.19 -16.93
CA LEU A 198 0.64 5.21 -18.02
C LEU A 198 2.01 4.74 -18.56
N PRO A 199 2.99 5.62 -18.82
CA PRO A 199 4.32 5.18 -19.22
C PRO A 199 4.99 4.26 -18.19
N ALA A 200 4.85 4.55 -16.90
CA ALA A 200 5.38 3.71 -15.83
C ALA A 200 4.70 2.33 -15.81
N ALA A 201 3.38 2.29 -16.00
CA ALA A 201 2.62 1.03 -16.04
C ALA A 201 3.03 0.17 -17.24
N VAL A 202 3.12 0.76 -18.43
CA VAL A 202 3.56 0.05 -19.66
C VAL A 202 4.98 -0.50 -19.48
N ALA A 203 5.91 0.32 -18.99
CA ALA A 203 7.26 -0.12 -18.71
C ALA A 203 7.31 -1.24 -17.65
N THR A 204 6.45 -1.17 -16.63
CA THR A 204 6.32 -2.24 -15.62
C THR A 204 5.85 -3.54 -16.26
N VAL A 205 4.82 -3.52 -17.10
CA VAL A 205 4.33 -4.73 -17.80
C VAL A 205 5.43 -5.33 -18.65
N ILE A 206 6.18 -4.51 -19.41
CA ILE A 206 7.31 -4.98 -20.24
C ILE A 206 8.39 -5.64 -19.35
N LEU A 207 8.79 -5.00 -18.25
CA LEU A 207 9.78 -5.57 -17.33
C LEU A 207 9.29 -6.87 -16.73
N LEU A 208 8.03 -6.95 -16.30
CA LEU A 208 7.44 -8.17 -15.77
C LEU A 208 7.44 -9.30 -16.81
N MET A 209 7.19 -9.01 -18.08
CA MET A 209 7.29 -10.02 -19.16
C MET A 209 8.74 -10.47 -19.40
N VAL A 210 9.68 -9.53 -19.45
CA VAL A 210 11.10 -9.85 -19.70
C VAL A 210 11.69 -10.69 -18.56
N PHE A 211 11.42 -10.33 -17.33
CA PHE A 211 11.91 -11.09 -16.17
C PHE A 211 11.19 -12.42 -15.96
N SER A 212 9.97 -12.60 -16.47
CA SER A 212 9.28 -13.89 -16.49
C SER A 212 9.79 -14.85 -17.55
N ALA A 213 10.49 -14.37 -18.58
CA ALA A 213 10.99 -15.20 -19.68
C ALA A 213 12.03 -16.25 -19.24
N GLY A 214 12.63 -16.11 -18.06
CA GLY A 214 13.53 -17.09 -17.44
C GLY A 214 12.84 -18.15 -16.58
N GLY A 215 11.51 -18.03 -16.35
CA GLY A 215 10.71 -19.04 -15.64
C GLY A 215 10.47 -20.29 -16.49
N HIS A 216 10.09 -21.38 -15.85
CA HIS A 216 9.85 -22.65 -16.55
C HIS A 216 8.66 -22.50 -17.52
N PRO A 217 8.86 -22.61 -18.85
CA PRO A 217 7.77 -22.51 -19.83
C PRO A 217 6.73 -23.63 -19.75
N GLY A 218 6.92 -24.59 -18.85
CA GLY A 218 6.19 -25.85 -18.79
C GLY A 218 5.31 -26.03 -17.57
N ALA A 219 4.91 -24.98 -16.86
CA ALA A 219 3.89 -25.12 -15.85
C ALA A 219 2.60 -25.64 -16.54
N GLN A 220 2.35 -26.94 -16.38
CA GLN A 220 1.11 -27.55 -16.90
C GLN A 220 0.00 -27.25 -15.91
N ALA A 221 -1.15 -26.80 -16.41
CA ALA A 221 -2.34 -26.64 -15.60
C ALA A 221 -2.73 -28.01 -15.01
N GLY A 222 -2.80 -28.09 -13.69
CA GLY A 222 -3.39 -29.20 -12.98
C GLY A 222 -4.91 -29.25 -13.15
N THR A 223 -5.56 -30.17 -12.47
CA THR A 223 -7.02 -30.21 -12.41
C THR A 223 -7.56 -29.05 -11.59
N TYR A 224 -8.68 -28.47 -12.02
CA TYR A 224 -9.37 -27.42 -11.29
C TYR A 224 -10.87 -27.68 -11.20
N SER A 225 -11.51 -27.15 -10.18
CA SER A 225 -12.95 -27.18 -9.99
C SER A 225 -13.52 -25.77 -10.17
N TRP A 226 -14.41 -25.58 -11.14
CA TRP A 226 -15.10 -24.30 -11.37
C TRP A 226 -15.81 -23.78 -10.12
N VAL A 227 -16.39 -24.68 -9.33
CA VAL A 227 -17.12 -24.30 -8.10
C VAL A 227 -16.16 -23.72 -7.06
N LYS A 228 -14.95 -24.28 -6.93
CA LYS A 228 -13.93 -23.79 -5.99
C LYS A 228 -13.31 -22.46 -6.41
N VAL A 229 -13.41 -22.08 -7.67
CA VAL A 229 -12.93 -20.78 -8.17
C VAL A 229 -13.91 -19.64 -7.84
N LEU A 230 -15.22 -19.96 -7.64
CA LEU A 230 -16.26 -18.94 -7.45
C LEU A 230 -15.99 -17.91 -6.34
N PRO A 231 -15.39 -18.23 -5.17
CA PRO A 231 -15.07 -17.23 -4.16
C PRO A 231 -14.14 -16.13 -4.69
N TYR A 232 -13.09 -16.51 -5.43
CA TYR A 232 -12.17 -15.54 -6.02
C TYR A 232 -12.78 -14.78 -7.20
N LEU A 233 -13.54 -15.48 -8.08
CA LEU A 233 -14.27 -14.81 -9.15
C LEU A 233 -15.32 -13.84 -8.61
N GLY A 234 -16.03 -14.21 -7.55
CA GLY A 234 -16.97 -13.33 -6.87
C GLY A 234 -16.29 -12.07 -6.32
N VAL A 235 -15.20 -12.26 -5.58
CA VAL A 235 -14.41 -11.12 -5.07
C VAL A 235 -13.94 -10.24 -6.23
N LEU A 236 -13.40 -10.82 -7.30
CA LEU A 236 -12.94 -10.09 -8.48
C LEU A 236 -14.06 -9.30 -9.16
N ILE A 237 -15.19 -9.96 -9.47
CA ILE A 237 -16.31 -9.35 -10.20
C ILE A 237 -16.93 -8.22 -9.38
N PHE A 238 -17.26 -8.45 -8.10
CA PHE A 238 -17.88 -7.44 -7.26
C PHE A 238 -16.92 -6.28 -6.94
N ALA A 239 -15.62 -6.54 -6.84
CA ALA A 239 -14.61 -5.50 -6.74
C ALA A 239 -14.55 -4.64 -8.03
N LEU A 240 -14.56 -5.25 -9.21
CA LEU A 240 -14.59 -4.54 -10.50
C LEU A 240 -15.87 -3.72 -10.68
N LEU A 241 -16.99 -4.15 -10.10
CA LEU A 241 -18.25 -3.40 -10.09
C LEU A 241 -18.23 -2.24 -9.08
N GLY A 242 -17.14 -2.05 -8.31
CA GLY A 242 -16.98 -0.94 -7.37
C GLY A 242 -17.70 -1.12 -6.04
N PHE A 243 -18.05 -2.35 -5.65
CA PHE A 243 -18.61 -2.64 -4.33
C PHE A 243 -17.57 -2.39 -3.22
N ASN A 244 -18.07 -2.09 -2.02
CA ASN A 244 -17.20 -1.87 -0.86
C ASN A 244 -16.32 -3.11 -0.59
N VAL A 245 -15.00 -2.90 -0.46
CA VAL A 245 -14.01 -3.97 -0.32
C VAL A 245 -14.27 -4.91 0.86
N MET A 246 -14.71 -4.36 2.00
CA MET A 246 -15.01 -5.18 3.19
C MET A 246 -16.22 -6.08 2.94
N ALA A 247 -17.26 -5.57 2.30
CA ALA A 247 -18.44 -6.36 1.94
C ALA A 247 -18.09 -7.45 0.91
N VAL A 248 -17.23 -7.14 -0.06
CA VAL A 248 -16.77 -8.08 -1.08
C VAL A 248 -15.97 -9.23 -0.45
N ILE A 249 -14.99 -8.92 0.40
CA ILE A 249 -14.17 -9.94 1.07
C ILE A 249 -15.04 -10.78 2.01
N PHE A 250 -15.95 -10.15 2.78
CA PHE A 250 -16.89 -10.86 3.64
C PHE A 250 -17.79 -11.82 2.85
N GLY A 251 -18.33 -11.36 1.71
CA GLY A 251 -19.08 -12.23 0.78
C GLY A 251 -18.25 -13.41 0.28
N GLY A 252 -16.96 -13.17 -0.02
CA GLY A 252 -16.01 -14.22 -0.39
C GLY A 252 -15.80 -15.27 0.73
N ILE A 253 -15.72 -14.84 1.99
CA ILE A 253 -15.63 -15.75 3.16
C ILE A 253 -16.87 -16.62 3.24
N VAL A 254 -18.07 -16.01 3.18
CA VAL A 254 -19.33 -16.75 3.24
C VAL A 254 -19.43 -17.75 2.09
N LEU A 255 -19.09 -17.33 0.87
CA LEU A 255 -19.16 -18.19 -0.32
C LEU A 255 -18.17 -19.35 -0.22
N ALA A 256 -16.95 -19.12 0.29
CA ALA A 256 -15.97 -20.17 0.53
C ALA A 256 -16.49 -21.22 1.54
N GLY A 257 -17.15 -20.75 2.62
CA GLY A 257 -17.76 -21.64 3.60
C GLY A 257 -18.91 -22.47 3.02
N VAL A 258 -19.84 -21.83 2.30
CA VAL A 258 -20.99 -22.52 1.67
C VAL A 258 -20.51 -23.57 0.68
N ILE A 259 -19.58 -23.25 -0.19
CA ILE A 259 -19.06 -24.18 -1.19
C ILE A 259 -18.26 -25.30 -0.52
N GLY A 260 -17.30 -24.95 0.38
CA GLY A 260 -16.44 -25.94 1.02
C GLY A 260 -17.19 -26.94 1.90
N ILE A 261 -18.30 -26.52 2.54
CA ILE A 261 -19.15 -27.42 3.32
C ILE A 261 -20.03 -28.27 2.39
N SER A 262 -20.57 -27.70 1.30
CA SER A 262 -21.44 -28.43 0.39
C SER A 262 -20.72 -29.46 -0.46
N ASP A 263 -19.45 -29.24 -0.84
CA ASP A 263 -18.66 -30.21 -1.60
C ASP A 263 -17.88 -31.21 -0.69
N GLY A 264 -18.03 -31.07 0.62
CA GLY A 264 -17.40 -31.94 1.62
C GLY A 264 -15.89 -31.68 1.84
N SER A 265 -15.30 -30.65 1.22
CA SER A 265 -13.90 -30.29 1.46
C SER A 265 -13.70 -29.64 2.84
N LEU A 266 -14.75 -29.07 3.44
CA LEU A 266 -14.75 -28.49 4.77
C LEU A 266 -15.91 -29.04 5.62
N THR A 267 -15.69 -29.19 6.90
CA THR A 267 -16.74 -29.25 7.92
C THR A 267 -16.96 -27.85 8.49
N LEU A 268 -18.09 -27.63 9.18
CA LEU A 268 -18.30 -26.36 9.90
C LEU A 268 -17.16 -26.07 10.89
N HIS A 269 -16.67 -27.09 11.57
CA HIS A 269 -15.56 -26.95 12.53
C HIS A 269 -14.27 -26.52 11.82
N THR A 270 -13.84 -27.21 10.76
CA THR A 270 -12.62 -26.87 10.02
C THR A 270 -12.71 -25.52 9.34
N TYR A 271 -13.89 -25.12 8.89
CA TYR A 271 -14.15 -23.78 8.32
C TYR A 271 -13.94 -22.68 9.39
N LEU A 272 -14.55 -22.82 10.57
CA LEU A 272 -14.40 -21.83 11.64
C LEU A 272 -12.96 -21.79 12.20
N THR A 273 -12.29 -22.93 12.27
CA THR A 273 -10.87 -23.02 12.62
C THR A 273 -10.01 -22.28 11.61
N ALA A 274 -10.22 -22.50 10.30
CA ALA A 274 -9.49 -21.82 9.25
C ALA A 274 -9.66 -20.29 9.32
N ILE A 275 -10.89 -19.79 9.56
CA ILE A 275 -11.14 -18.36 9.78
C ILE A 275 -10.31 -17.84 10.96
N THR A 276 -10.35 -18.52 12.11
CA THR A 276 -9.67 -18.10 13.32
C THR A 276 -8.15 -18.07 13.14
N GLU A 277 -7.59 -19.10 12.52
CA GLU A 277 -6.17 -19.17 12.18
C GLU A 277 -5.76 -18.08 11.21
N GLY A 278 -6.60 -17.80 10.20
CA GLY A 278 -6.35 -16.75 9.24
C GLY A 278 -6.32 -15.36 9.89
N ILE A 279 -7.25 -15.05 10.78
CA ILE A 279 -7.25 -13.81 11.57
C ILE A 279 -6.00 -13.77 12.48
N GLY A 280 -5.68 -14.86 13.15
CA GLY A 280 -4.48 -14.98 13.98
C GLY A 280 -3.20 -14.72 13.19
N GLY A 281 -3.13 -15.20 11.95
CA GLY A 281 -2.01 -14.95 11.03
C GLY A 281 -1.80 -13.47 10.67
N MET A 282 -2.82 -12.62 10.84
CA MET A 282 -2.73 -11.17 10.60
C MET A 282 -2.47 -10.35 11.86
N SER A 283 -2.38 -10.97 13.04
CA SER A 283 -2.26 -10.29 14.33
C SER A 283 -1.06 -9.35 14.40
N GLU A 284 0.08 -9.75 13.82
CA GLU A 284 1.29 -8.93 13.78
C GLU A 284 1.06 -7.62 13.01
N LEU A 285 0.38 -7.68 11.85
CA LEU A 285 0.05 -6.50 11.04
C LEU A 285 -0.95 -5.58 11.75
N ILE A 286 -1.92 -6.15 12.44
CA ILE A 286 -2.92 -5.41 13.20
C ILE A 286 -2.22 -4.62 14.32
N ILE A 287 -1.41 -5.30 15.13
CA ILE A 287 -0.68 -4.68 16.25
C ILE A 287 0.27 -3.59 15.72
N LEU A 288 1.03 -3.90 14.67
CA LEU A 288 1.97 -2.97 14.07
C LEU A 288 1.28 -1.71 13.54
N SER A 289 0.13 -1.85 12.86
CA SER A 289 -0.64 -0.72 12.34
C SER A 289 -1.10 0.21 13.45
N LEU A 290 -1.57 -0.34 14.58
CA LEU A 290 -1.99 0.44 15.74
C LEU A 290 -0.79 1.18 16.37
N LEU A 291 0.36 0.51 16.53
CA LEU A 291 1.58 1.12 17.09
C LEU A 291 2.10 2.24 16.19
N ILE A 292 2.17 2.02 14.87
CA ILE A 292 2.62 3.04 13.91
C ILE A 292 1.66 4.24 13.90
N GLY A 293 0.35 4.01 13.91
CA GLY A 293 -0.65 5.06 13.97
C GLY A 293 -0.51 5.93 15.23
N GLY A 294 -0.36 5.29 16.39
CA GLY A 294 -0.12 5.97 17.67
C GLY A 294 1.20 6.75 17.67
N MET A 295 2.27 6.14 17.18
CA MET A 295 3.59 6.77 17.06
C MET A 295 3.56 7.98 16.12
N ALA A 296 2.85 7.90 14.99
CA ALA A 296 2.70 9.00 14.03
C ALA A 296 2.01 10.22 14.66
N GLU A 297 0.92 10.02 15.43
CA GLU A 297 0.28 11.13 16.16
C GLU A 297 1.20 11.74 17.21
N MET A 298 1.98 10.92 17.92
CA MET A 298 2.97 11.42 18.89
C MET A 298 4.07 12.23 18.20
N MET A 299 4.62 11.77 17.07
CA MET A 299 5.61 12.53 16.28
C MET A 299 5.04 13.88 15.81
N LYS A 300 3.77 13.90 15.38
CA LYS A 300 3.06 15.12 15.01
C LYS A 300 2.97 16.08 16.19
N ARG A 301 2.58 15.61 17.37
CA ARG A 301 2.50 16.41 18.61
C ARG A 301 3.85 16.92 19.10
N ASN A 302 4.89 16.11 18.95
CA ASN A 302 6.27 16.45 19.33
C ASN A 302 6.97 17.36 18.32
N GLY A 303 6.30 17.78 17.25
CA GLY A 303 6.81 18.73 16.26
C GLY A 303 7.73 18.10 15.20
N GLY A 304 7.84 16.76 15.14
CA GLY A 304 8.66 16.06 14.16
C GLY A 304 8.19 16.27 12.73
N ILE A 305 6.90 16.12 12.50
CA ILE A 305 6.31 16.35 11.17
C ILE A 305 6.45 17.83 10.76
N ALA A 306 6.20 18.77 11.69
CA ALA A 306 6.38 20.18 11.43
C ALA A 306 7.85 20.52 11.06
N PHE A 307 8.82 19.86 11.71
CA PHE A 307 10.24 20.02 11.36
C PHE A 307 10.52 19.56 9.92
N LEU A 308 10.04 18.38 9.50
CA LEU A 308 10.22 17.89 8.13
C LEU A 308 9.64 18.87 7.10
N LEU A 309 8.43 19.34 7.33
CA LEU A 309 7.77 20.28 6.44
C LEU A 309 8.54 21.61 6.34
N GLN A 310 9.00 22.16 7.46
CA GLN A 310 9.81 23.39 7.49
C GLN A 310 11.18 23.20 6.84
N PHE A 311 11.83 22.07 7.07
CA PHE A 311 13.16 21.77 6.51
C PHE A 311 13.13 21.74 4.97
N VAL A 312 12.11 21.11 4.39
CA VAL A 312 11.94 21.06 2.93
C VAL A 312 11.60 22.43 2.37
N SER A 313 10.63 23.15 2.98
CA SER A 313 10.12 24.41 2.46
C SER A 313 11.17 25.54 2.44
N ARG A 314 12.13 25.56 3.37
CA ARG A 314 13.19 26.58 3.43
C ARG A 314 14.14 26.61 2.24
N ARG A 315 14.22 25.54 1.45
CA ARG A 315 15.14 25.40 0.31
C ARG A 315 14.53 25.76 -1.04
N ILE A 316 13.26 26.14 -1.07
CA ILE A 316 12.51 26.39 -2.30
C ILE A 316 12.75 27.82 -2.79
N ARG A 317 13.22 27.98 -4.04
CA ARG A 317 13.53 29.31 -4.67
C ARG A 317 12.98 29.47 -6.08
N SER A 318 12.32 28.46 -6.65
CA SER A 318 11.82 28.49 -8.04
C SER A 318 10.57 27.62 -8.21
N LYS A 319 9.83 27.79 -9.32
CA LYS A 319 8.65 26.96 -9.62
C LYS A 319 8.99 25.46 -9.67
N LYS A 320 10.07 25.06 -10.36
CA LYS A 320 10.57 23.67 -10.35
C LYS A 320 10.99 23.21 -8.96
N GLY A 321 11.67 24.09 -8.21
CA GLY A 321 12.04 23.81 -6.82
C GLY A 321 10.81 23.63 -5.92
N ALA A 322 9.72 24.35 -6.17
CA ALA A 322 8.48 24.19 -5.44
C ALA A 322 7.76 22.87 -5.80
N GLU A 323 7.73 22.47 -7.07
CA GLU A 323 7.22 21.17 -7.49
C GLU A 323 8.01 20.01 -6.84
N ALA A 324 9.35 20.08 -6.87
CA ALA A 324 10.22 19.11 -6.18
C ALA A 324 10.06 19.17 -4.65
N GLY A 325 9.82 20.36 -4.11
CA GLY A 325 9.52 20.57 -2.69
C GLY A 325 8.22 19.89 -2.27
N ILE A 326 7.16 19.99 -3.06
CA ILE A 326 5.88 19.28 -2.81
C ILE A 326 6.09 17.77 -2.83
N ALA A 327 6.84 17.25 -3.80
CA ALA A 327 7.22 15.85 -3.88
C ALA A 327 7.99 15.41 -2.63
N GLY A 328 9.00 16.17 -2.22
CA GLY A 328 9.79 15.90 -1.01
C GLY A 328 8.97 15.97 0.28
N LEU A 329 8.02 16.92 0.37
CA LEU A 329 7.14 17.06 1.54
C LEU A 329 6.24 15.84 1.73
N VAL A 330 5.55 15.41 0.68
CA VAL A 330 4.66 14.25 0.79
C VAL A 330 5.45 12.96 0.98
N SER A 331 6.62 12.83 0.35
CA SER A 331 7.52 11.68 0.55
C SER A 331 8.01 11.59 2.00
N ALA A 332 8.47 12.70 2.56
CA ALA A 332 8.93 12.74 3.95
C ALA A 332 7.79 12.50 4.95
N ALA A 333 6.60 13.06 4.70
CA ALA A 333 5.43 12.79 5.51
C ALA A 333 5.02 11.31 5.42
N ASN A 334 5.10 10.70 4.24
CA ASN A 334 4.77 9.29 4.04
C ASN A 334 5.75 8.36 4.75
N LEU A 335 7.04 8.61 4.66
CA LEU A 335 8.05 7.88 5.45
C LEU A 335 7.78 7.98 6.95
N ALA A 336 7.33 9.15 7.43
CA ALA A 336 7.05 9.36 8.84
C ALA A 336 5.74 8.73 9.33
N THR A 337 4.75 8.57 8.45
CA THR A 337 3.40 8.08 8.83
C THR A 337 3.12 6.67 8.35
N ALA A 338 3.92 6.13 7.44
CA ALA A 338 3.71 4.86 6.75
C ALA A 338 2.30 4.73 6.12
N ASN A 339 1.67 5.88 5.82
CA ASN A 339 0.32 5.96 5.28
C ASN A 339 0.23 7.11 4.26
N ASN A 340 -0.02 6.77 3.00
CA ASN A 340 -0.05 7.71 1.89
C ASN A 340 -1.19 8.76 2.01
N THR A 341 -2.37 8.37 2.48
CA THR A 341 -3.49 9.30 2.67
C THR A 341 -3.19 10.33 3.76
N ILE A 342 -2.69 9.88 4.92
CA ILE A 342 -2.28 10.77 6.02
C ILE A 342 -1.15 11.70 5.56
N ALA A 343 -0.20 11.19 4.78
CA ALA A 343 0.89 11.98 4.21
C ALA A 343 0.37 13.12 3.31
N ILE A 344 -0.57 12.82 2.41
CA ILE A 344 -1.20 13.81 1.53
C ILE A 344 -1.98 14.85 2.34
N ILE A 345 -2.79 14.43 3.31
CA ILE A 345 -3.57 15.35 4.16
C ILE A 345 -2.62 16.27 4.96
N THR A 346 -1.49 15.73 5.42
CA THR A 346 -0.52 16.47 6.24
C THR A 346 0.29 17.46 5.40
N ALA A 347 0.80 17.05 4.25
CA ALA A 347 1.60 17.89 3.35
C ALA A 347 0.73 18.84 2.50
N GLY A 348 -0.53 18.48 2.26
CA GLY A 348 -1.44 19.15 1.33
C GLY A 348 -1.61 20.65 1.53
N PRO A 349 -1.89 21.16 2.74
CA PRO A 349 -2.02 22.59 2.99
C PRO A 349 -0.75 23.38 2.63
N LEU A 350 0.44 22.88 2.99
CA LEU A 350 1.68 23.53 2.64
C LEU A 350 2.00 23.41 1.13
N ALA A 351 1.64 22.28 0.50
CA ALA A 351 1.73 22.11 -0.94
C ALA A 351 0.83 23.14 -1.66
N LYS A 352 -0.36 23.41 -1.13
CA LYS A 352 -1.26 24.44 -1.66
C LYS A 352 -0.65 25.84 -1.55
N ASP A 353 -0.11 26.20 -0.38
CA ASP A 353 0.56 27.48 -0.18
C ASP A 353 1.75 27.67 -1.14
N LEU A 354 2.55 26.60 -1.36
CA LEU A 354 3.64 26.60 -2.32
C LEU A 354 3.12 26.75 -3.77
N SER A 355 2.03 26.06 -4.09
CA SER A 355 1.43 26.14 -5.43
C SER A 355 0.95 27.56 -5.73
N ASP A 356 0.25 28.20 -4.80
CA ASP A 356 -0.23 29.56 -4.94
C ASP A 356 0.94 30.57 -5.03
N ARG A 357 1.95 30.41 -4.19
CA ARG A 357 3.13 31.31 -4.17
C ARG A 357 3.98 31.24 -5.44
N TYR A 358 4.15 30.04 -6.02
CA TYR A 358 5.03 29.82 -7.17
C TYR A 358 4.29 29.63 -8.49
N GLY A 359 2.96 29.85 -8.52
CA GLY A 359 2.13 29.74 -9.70
C GLY A 359 2.10 28.31 -10.29
N ILE A 360 2.04 27.27 -9.43
CA ILE A 360 1.88 25.89 -9.84
C ILE A 360 0.38 25.62 -10.03
N ASP A 361 0.00 25.01 -11.14
CA ASP A 361 -1.38 24.60 -11.37
C ASP A 361 -1.83 23.57 -10.32
N ASN A 362 -3.03 23.77 -9.77
CA ASN A 362 -3.57 22.91 -8.71
C ASN A 362 -3.69 21.45 -9.14
N ARG A 363 -3.94 21.18 -10.42
CA ARG A 363 -3.99 19.85 -11.01
C ARG A 363 -2.64 19.17 -10.93
N LYS A 364 -1.56 19.91 -11.21
CA LYS A 364 -0.19 19.41 -11.12
C LYS A 364 0.23 19.16 -9.68
N SER A 365 -0.10 20.08 -8.77
CA SER A 365 0.18 19.90 -7.35
C SER A 365 -0.53 18.68 -6.75
N ALA A 366 -1.81 18.48 -7.08
CA ALA A 366 -2.55 17.29 -6.68
C ALA A 366 -1.93 16.00 -7.24
N SER A 367 -1.51 16.05 -8.51
CA SER A 367 -0.83 14.93 -9.17
C SER A 367 0.50 14.58 -8.49
N ILE A 368 1.34 15.59 -8.18
CA ILE A 368 2.62 15.38 -7.48
C ILE A 368 2.41 14.76 -6.10
N LEU A 369 1.46 15.28 -5.31
CA LEU A 369 1.13 14.72 -4.00
C LEU A 369 0.77 13.24 -4.09
N ASP A 370 -0.10 12.89 -5.02
CA ASP A 370 -0.58 11.53 -5.19
C ASP A 370 0.49 10.58 -5.74
N ILE A 371 1.20 10.98 -6.80
CA ILE A 371 2.25 10.18 -7.43
C ILE A 371 3.38 9.84 -6.44
N PHE A 372 3.90 10.85 -5.75
CA PHE A 372 5.03 10.63 -4.86
C PHE A 372 4.64 9.94 -3.54
N SER A 373 3.39 10.13 -3.07
CA SER A 373 2.92 9.34 -1.95
C SER A 373 2.80 7.85 -2.31
N CYS A 374 2.23 7.52 -3.47
CA CYS A 374 2.11 6.14 -3.92
C CYS A 374 3.48 5.51 -4.27
N ALA A 375 4.40 6.27 -4.90
CA ALA A 375 5.73 5.79 -5.19
C ALA A 375 6.48 5.39 -3.90
N VAL A 376 6.47 6.27 -2.91
CA VAL A 376 7.12 6.04 -1.62
C VAL A 376 6.42 4.94 -0.84
N GLN A 377 5.08 4.93 -0.78
CA GLN A 377 4.31 3.91 -0.05
C GLN A 377 4.58 2.50 -0.59
N GLY A 378 4.71 2.34 -1.91
CA GLY A 378 5.05 1.05 -2.53
C GLY A 378 6.51 0.62 -2.35
N LEU A 379 7.35 1.44 -1.70
CA LEU A 379 8.76 1.15 -1.41
C LEU A 379 9.06 1.10 0.10
N ILE A 380 8.10 1.46 0.96
CA ILE A 380 8.29 1.42 2.42
C ILE A 380 8.06 -0.02 2.91
N PRO A 381 9.09 -0.74 3.41
CA PRO A 381 8.93 -2.13 3.84
C PRO A 381 8.04 -2.30 5.09
N TYR A 382 7.84 -1.23 5.85
CA TYR A 382 6.94 -1.16 7.01
C TYR A 382 5.59 -0.49 6.67
N GLY A 383 5.31 -0.23 5.40
CA GLY A 383 4.02 0.26 4.92
C GLY A 383 2.98 -0.86 4.83
N ALA A 384 1.71 -0.52 5.01
CA ALA A 384 0.61 -1.48 5.06
C ALA A 384 0.55 -2.39 3.83
N GLN A 385 0.80 -1.87 2.63
CA GLN A 385 0.78 -2.60 1.37
C GLN A 385 1.86 -3.68 1.31
N MET A 386 3.11 -3.30 1.62
CA MET A 386 4.25 -4.22 1.61
C MET A 386 4.13 -5.27 2.69
N LEU A 387 3.72 -4.87 3.89
CA LEU A 387 3.52 -5.79 5.02
C LEU A 387 2.40 -6.79 4.73
N SER A 388 1.25 -6.33 4.20
CA SER A 388 0.14 -7.21 3.83
C SER A 388 0.56 -8.24 2.78
N ALA A 389 1.23 -7.79 1.72
CA ALA A 389 1.74 -8.66 0.67
C ALA A 389 2.74 -9.71 1.21
N ALA A 390 3.69 -9.25 2.03
CA ALA A 390 4.72 -10.10 2.63
C ALA A 390 4.14 -11.15 3.59
N GLN A 391 3.23 -10.74 4.48
CA GLN A 391 2.58 -11.61 5.44
C GLN A 391 1.77 -12.72 4.77
N ILE A 392 0.96 -12.36 3.76
CA ILE A 392 0.15 -13.32 3.00
C ILE A 392 1.03 -14.32 2.25
N ALA A 393 2.12 -13.84 1.64
CA ALA A 393 3.06 -14.68 0.91
C ALA A 393 4.09 -15.38 1.81
N LYS A 394 4.12 -15.09 3.12
CA LYS A 394 5.08 -15.61 4.10
C LYS A 394 6.53 -15.36 3.72
N ILE A 395 6.84 -14.14 3.28
CA ILE A 395 8.16 -13.67 2.87
C ILE A 395 8.54 -12.37 3.58
N SER A 396 9.83 -12.01 3.55
CA SER A 396 10.26 -10.70 4.06
C SER A 396 9.75 -9.55 3.20
N PRO A 397 9.23 -8.45 3.77
CA PRO A 397 8.86 -7.25 3.01
C PRO A 397 10.01 -6.70 2.16
N ILE A 398 11.25 -6.83 2.65
CA ILE A 398 12.44 -6.33 1.96
C ILE A 398 12.74 -7.16 0.70
N SER A 399 12.40 -8.45 0.67
CA SER A 399 12.57 -9.28 -0.52
C SER A 399 11.70 -8.85 -1.71
N ILE A 400 10.63 -8.07 -1.46
CA ILE A 400 9.74 -7.54 -2.49
C ILE A 400 10.36 -6.33 -3.19
N LEU A 401 11.20 -5.54 -2.49
CA LEU A 401 11.75 -4.27 -2.98
C LEU A 401 12.47 -4.35 -4.33
N PRO A 402 13.33 -5.36 -4.60
CA PRO A 402 14.01 -5.48 -5.89
C PRO A 402 13.05 -5.61 -7.08
N TYR A 403 11.84 -6.07 -6.86
CA TYR A 403 10.81 -6.31 -7.86
C TYR A 403 9.71 -5.23 -7.88
N SER A 404 9.85 -4.17 -7.07
CA SER A 404 8.87 -3.07 -6.98
C SER A 404 9.01 -2.11 -8.17
N PHE A 405 8.90 -2.65 -9.40
CA PHE A 405 9.13 -1.89 -10.63
C PHE A 405 8.19 -0.69 -10.76
N TYR A 406 6.89 -0.88 -10.54
CA TYR A 406 5.94 0.22 -10.70
C TYR A 406 6.18 1.38 -9.73
N PRO A 407 6.34 1.19 -8.41
CA PRO A 407 6.66 2.27 -7.49
C PRO A 407 7.94 3.04 -7.86
N ILE A 408 8.96 2.33 -8.34
CA ILE A 408 10.22 2.96 -8.80
C ILE A 408 9.95 3.78 -10.07
N LEU A 409 9.32 3.18 -11.08
CA LEU A 409 9.09 3.81 -12.38
C LEU A 409 8.15 5.01 -12.29
N ILE A 410 7.11 4.95 -11.43
CA ILE A 410 6.22 6.09 -11.25
C ILE A 410 6.94 7.26 -10.56
N GLY A 411 7.84 6.98 -9.61
CA GLY A 411 8.72 7.99 -9.02
C GLY A 411 9.61 8.64 -10.08
N VAL A 412 10.24 7.84 -10.96
CA VAL A 412 11.05 8.35 -12.09
C VAL A 412 10.20 9.18 -13.05
N CYS A 413 9.02 8.69 -13.47
CA CYS A 413 8.11 9.44 -14.34
C CYS A 413 7.65 10.75 -13.69
N GLY A 414 7.39 10.76 -12.37
CA GLY A 414 7.07 11.96 -11.60
C GLY A 414 8.23 12.98 -11.61
N ILE A 415 9.47 12.54 -11.39
CA ILE A 415 10.66 13.37 -11.49
C ILE A 415 10.82 13.93 -12.90
N CYS A 416 10.67 13.10 -13.94
CA CYS A 416 10.70 13.54 -15.33
C CYS A 416 9.61 14.58 -15.61
N ALA A 417 8.39 14.39 -15.10
CA ALA A 417 7.30 15.34 -15.25
C ALA A 417 7.61 16.72 -14.62
N ILE A 418 8.35 16.75 -13.52
CA ILE A 418 8.83 18.00 -12.90
C ILE A 418 9.94 18.64 -13.75
N ILE A 419 10.95 17.86 -14.16
CA ILE A 419 12.11 18.36 -14.92
C ILE A 419 11.66 18.94 -16.27
N PHE A 420 10.82 18.20 -17.02
CA PHE A 420 10.34 18.58 -18.35
C PHE A 420 9.08 19.44 -18.34
N ARG A 421 8.54 19.78 -17.16
CA ARG A 421 7.30 20.56 -16.96
C ARG A 421 6.08 19.94 -17.65
N LEU A 422 5.93 18.64 -17.53
CA LEU A 422 4.80 17.90 -18.12
C LEU A 422 3.73 17.58 -17.04
N PRO A 423 2.44 17.49 -17.43
CA PRO A 423 1.87 18.09 -18.63
C PRO A 423 1.94 19.61 -18.59
N ARG A 424 1.95 20.23 -19.77
CA ARG A 424 1.88 21.70 -19.89
C ARG A 424 0.43 22.14 -19.78
N PHE A 425 0.14 22.96 -18.81
CA PHE A 425 -1.18 23.61 -18.70
C PHE A 425 -1.10 24.97 -19.35
N THR A 426 -2.00 25.25 -20.31
CA THR A 426 -2.24 26.59 -20.82
C THR A 426 -2.80 27.42 -19.66
N GLU A 427 -2.14 28.51 -19.31
CA GLU A 427 -2.69 29.48 -18.37
C GLU A 427 -4.05 29.92 -18.95
N LYS A 428 -5.13 29.72 -18.19
CA LYS A 428 -6.37 30.40 -18.50
C LYS A 428 -6.09 31.87 -18.24
N ALA A 429 -6.09 32.64 -19.33
CA ALA A 429 -6.08 34.10 -19.29
C ALA A 429 -7.24 34.62 -18.44
#